data_6f2c8fd7ae60ba0b95369d7107461a3c
#
_entry.id   6f2c8fd7ae60ba0b95369d7107461a3c
#
_cell.length_a   1.000
_cell.length_b   1.000
_cell.length_c   1.000
_cell.angle_alpha   90.00
_cell.angle_beta   90.00
_cell.angle_gamma   90.00
#
_symmetry.space_group_name_H-M   'P 1'
#
loop_
_entity.id
_entity.type
_entity.pdbx_description
1 polymer ?
#
loop_
_entity_poly.entity_id
_entity_poly.type
_entity_poly.pdbx_seq_one_letter_code
_entity_poly.pdbx_strand_id
1 'polypeptide(L)'
;MGVPLPLLLLPGLLCDGELWADQVAGLSDVARPRVADLTRHGTIGALAADALAQEDAPRFALAGLSMGGYVAFEILRCAPERVAALALVDTSARPDTPEATDLRRRMMRLAEQDFAAVVDALTPKLLHPAHAADPRIVRIVRGMAARVGPEAFARQQRAIIGRPDSRPDLAAIRCPTTVVAGREDALMGPEIHAETASRIPGAELVTIDGCGHLASIERPAEVTAALRRLLRRATSGPR
;
A
#
# COMPACT_ATOMS: atom_id res chain seq x y z
N MET A 1 17.49 -16.90 -19.64
CA MET A 1 16.84 -15.79 -18.88
C MET A 1 16.38 -16.39 -17.55
N GLY A 2 16.74 -15.79 -16.40
CA GLY A 2 16.28 -16.28 -15.09
C GLY A 2 14.77 -16.14 -14.95
N VAL A 3 14.16 -16.93 -14.04
CA VAL A 3 12.72 -16.82 -13.72
C VAL A 3 12.45 -15.42 -13.19
N PRO A 4 11.43 -14.70 -13.72
CA PRO A 4 11.09 -13.36 -13.22
C PRO A 4 10.79 -13.36 -11.71
N LEU A 5 11.27 -12.35 -10.99
CA LEU A 5 11.09 -12.23 -9.53
C LEU A 5 9.58 -12.11 -9.22
N PRO A 6 9.03 -12.88 -8.28
CA PRO A 6 7.68 -12.66 -7.79
C PRO A 6 7.54 -11.28 -7.19
N LEU A 7 6.40 -10.63 -7.39
CA LEU A 7 6.07 -9.33 -6.84
C LEU A 7 4.72 -9.41 -6.11
N LEU A 8 4.76 -9.38 -4.79
CA LEU A 8 3.55 -9.37 -3.97
C LEU A 8 3.09 -7.92 -3.78
N LEU A 9 1.86 -7.64 -4.20
CA LEU A 9 1.22 -6.33 -4.17
C LEU A 9 0.14 -6.31 -3.08
N LEU A 10 0.26 -5.40 -2.13
CA LEU A 10 -0.60 -5.28 -0.96
C LEU A 10 -1.53 -4.07 -1.10
N PRO A 11 -2.85 -4.26 -1.21
CA PRO A 11 -3.81 -3.17 -1.38
C PRO A 11 -3.98 -2.32 -0.11
N GLY A 12 -4.53 -1.11 -0.30
CA GLY A 12 -4.96 -0.22 0.77
C GLY A 12 -6.32 -0.57 1.37
N LEU A 13 -6.78 0.27 2.30
CA LEU A 13 -8.14 0.24 2.85
C LEU A 13 -9.16 0.39 1.73
N LEU A 14 -10.21 -0.44 1.72
CA LEU A 14 -11.27 -0.44 0.70
C LEU A 14 -10.78 -0.70 -0.73
N CYS A 15 -9.57 -1.24 -0.88
CA CYS A 15 -8.99 -1.57 -2.17
C CYS A 15 -8.88 -3.09 -2.38
N ASP A 16 -8.95 -3.52 -3.62
CA ASP A 16 -8.75 -4.89 -4.08
C ASP A 16 -7.71 -4.95 -5.21
N GLY A 17 -7.74 -6.01 -6.03
CA GLY A 17 -6.80 -6.21 -7.13
C GLY A 17 -6.82 -5.10 -8.19
N GLU A 18 -7.92 -4.38 -8.34
CA GLU A 18 -8.04 -3.29 -9.31
C GLU A 18 -7.12 -2.10 -8.99
N LEU A 19 -6.77 -1.91 -7.68
CA LEU A 19 -5.77 -0.91 -7.26
C LEU A 19 -4.45 -1.03 -8.02
N TRP A 20 -4.03 -2.25 -8.34
CA TRP A 20 -2.75 -2.56 -8.93
C TRP A 20 -2.83 -3.04 -10.38
N ALA A 21 -4.00 -2.89 -11.05
CA ALA A 21 -4.23 -3.45 -12.38
C ALA A 21 -3.19 -2.98 -13.42
N ASP A 22 -2.87 -1.69 -13.43
CA ASP A 22 -1.89 -1.11 -14.35
C ASP A 22 -0.46 -1.60 -14.05
N GLN A 23 -0.09 -1.79 -12.77
CA GLN A 23 1.21 -2.31 -12.38
C GLN A 23 1.33 -3.80 -12.69
N VAL A 24 0.26 -4.57 -12.52
CA VAL A 24 0.21 -5.99 -12.94
C VAL A 24 0.46 -6.09 -14.44
N ALA A 25 -0.24 -5.31 -15.24
CA ALA A 25 -0.06 -5.29 -16.70
C ALA A 25 1.35 -4.78 -17.09
N GLY A 26 1.77 -3.65 -16.50
CA GLY A 26 2.99 -2.95 -16.88
C GLY A 26 4.30 -3.56 -16.37
N LEU A 27 4.25 -4.60 -15.51
CA LEU A 27 5.44 -5.27 -14.96
C LEU A 27 5.53 -6.75 -15.31
N SER A 28 4.58 -7.31 -16.04
CA SER A 28 4.50 -8.73 -16.39
C SER A 28 5.70 -9.24 -17.22
N ASP A 29 6.43 -8.35 -17.88
CA ASP A 29 7.66 -8.64 -18.64
C ASP A 29 8.91 -8.78 -17.75
N VAL A 30 8.91 -8.23 -16.54
CA VAL A 30 10.09 -8.19 -15.62
C VAL A 30 9.84 -8.85 -14.28
N ALA A 31 8.59 -9.09 -13.90
CA ALA A 31 8.21 -9.71 -12.63
C ALA A 31 7.00 -10.65 -12.82
N ARG A 32 6.64 -11.36 -11.76
CA ARG A 32 5.36 -12.09 -11.63
C ARG A 32 4.50 -11.41 -10.58
N PRO A 33 3.73 -10.37 -10.94
CA PRO A 33 2.89 -9.65 -10.00
C PRO A 33 1.73 -10.52 -9.51
N ARG A 34 1.46 -10.46 -8.21
CA ARG A 34 0.30 -11.06 -7.56
C ARG A 34 -0.25 -10.08 -6.53
N VAL A 35 -1.56 -9.88 -6.51
CA VAL A 35 -2.21 -9.04 -5.51
C VAL A 35 -2.75 -9.91 -4.39
N ALA A 36 -2.39 -9.59 -3.14
CA ALA A 36 -2.90 -10.28 -1.96
C ALA A 36 -4.33 -9.83 -1.62
N ASP A 37 -5.12 -10.74 -1.08
CA ASP A 37 -6.41 -10.42 -0.48
C ASP A 37 -6.20 -10.00 0.99
N LEU A 38 -6.47 -8.73 1.31
CA LEU A 38 -6.36 -8.15 2.64
C LEU A 38 -7.73 -7.87 3.29
N THR A 39 -8.76 -8.64 2.95
CA THR A 39 -10.13 -8.44 3.45
C THR A 39 -10.50 -9.32 4.65
N ARG A 40 -9.74 -10.37 4.94
CA ARG A 40 -10.15 -11.48 5.81
C ARG A 40 -9.93 -11.25 7.30
N HIS A 41 -8.95 -10.44 7.70
CA HIS A 41 -8.49 -10.34 9.08
C HIS A 41 -8.57 -8.93 9.64
N GLY A 42 -8.66 -8.81 10.97
CA GLY A 42 -8.81 -7.56 11.72
C GLY A 42 -7.55 -7.13 12.47
N THR A 43 -6.39 -7.71 12.17
CA THR A 43 -5.09 -7.30 12.72
C THR A 43 -4.02 -7.30 11.63
N ILE A 44 -3.04 -6.40 11.72
CA ILE A 44 -1.93 -6.33 10.75
C ILE A 44 -1.12 -7.64 10.76
N GLY A 45 -0.87 -8.23 11.91
CA GLY A 45 -0.14 -9.51 12.00
C GLY A 45 -0.87 -10.65 11.26
N ALA A 46 -2.19 -10.78 11.41
CA ALA A 46 -2.94 -11.82 10.71
C ALA A 46 -3.03 -11.55 9.20
N LEU A 47 -3.14 -10.28 8.77
CA LEU A 47 -3.08 -9.91 7.35
C LEU A 47 -1.70 -10.23 6.75
N ALA A 48 -0.61 -9.99 7.48
CA ALA A 48 0.75 -10.31 7.05
C ALA A 48 0.96 -11.82 6.92
N ALA A 49 0.50 -12.60 7.89
CA ALA A 49 0.58 -14.06 7.85
C ALA A 49 -0.22 -14.66 6.67
N ASP A 50 -1.43 -14.15 6.43
CA ASP A 50 -2.26 -14.58 5.29
C ASP A 50 -1.64 -14.17 3.95
N ALA A 51 -1.10 -12.96 3.84
CA ALA A 51 -0.40 -12.51 2.63
C ALA A 51 0.87 -13.35 2.35
N LEU A 52 1.65 -13.71 3.39
CA LEU A 52 2.80 -14.60 3.26
C LEU A 52 2.40 -16.02 2.82
N ALA A 53 1.25 -16.52 3.27
CA ALA A 53 0.72 -17.81 2.84
C ALA A 53 0.20 -17.81 1.40
N GLN A 54 -0.09 -16.64 0.84
CA GLN A 54 -0.49 -16.48 -0.56
C GLN A 54 0.72 -16.47 -1.52
N GLU A 55 1.97 -16.40 -1.03
CA GLU A 55 3.18 -16.35 -1.86
C GLU A 55 4.14 -17.48 -1.46
N ASP A 56 4.27 -18.48 -2.34
CA ASP A 56 5.08 -19.68 -2.07
C ASP A 56 6.57 -19.50 -2.37
N ALA A 57 6.94 -18.45 -3.10
CA ALA A 57 8.34 -18.23 -3.47
C ALA A 57 9.20 -17.94 -2.22
N PRO A 58 10.42 -18.50 -2.14
CA PRO A 58 11.32 -18.27 -1.00
C PRO A 58 11.75 -16.80 -0.89
N ARG A 59 11.80 -16.07 -2.01
CA ARG A 59 12.11 -14.65 -2.07
C ARG A 59 11.24 -13.95 -3.10
N PHE A 60 10.73 -12.76 -2.75
CA PHE A 60 9.86 -11.94 -3.60
C PHE A 60 10.11 -10.46 -3.38
N ALA A 61 9.76 -9.63 -4.35
CA ALA A 61 9.61 -8.20 -4.17
C ALA A 61 8.25 -7.91 -3.53
N LEU A 62 8.19 -6.87 -2.71
CA LEU A 62 7.00 -6.48 -1.95
C LEU A 62 6.65 -5.03 -2.24
N ALA A 63 5.39 -4.74 -2.54
CA ALA A 63 4.90 -3.38 -2.67
C ALA A 63 3.59 -3.22 -1.90
N GLY A 64 3.50 -2.21 -1.03
CA GLY A 64 2.30 -1.94 -0.24
C GLY A 64 1.85 -0.49 -0.35
N LEU A 65 0.56 -0.28 -0.66
CA LEU A 65 -0.05 1.03 -0.68
C LEU A 65 -0.87 1.25 0.61
N SER A 66 -0.64 2.37 1.30
CA SER A 66 -1.41 2.78 2.49
C SER A 66 -1.43 1.67 3.55
N MET A 67 -2.59 1.07 3.86
CA MET A 67 -2.70 -0.09 4.75
C MET A 67 -1.81 -1.26 4.32
N GLY A 68 -1.66 -1.49 3.02
CA GLY A 68 -0.73 -2.50 2.49
C GLY A 68 0.72 -2.24 2.91
N GLY A 69 1.12 -0.99 3.10
CA GLY A 69 2.43 -0.62 3.66
C GLY A 69 2.58 -1.04 5.13
N TYR A 70 1.52 -0.94 5.94
CA TYR A 70 1.54 -1.43 7.33
C TYR A 70 1.72 -2.95 7.38
N VAL A 71 1.06 -3.67 6.46
CA VAL A 71 1.23 -5.12 6.29
C VAL A 71 2.64 -5.44 5.81
N ALA A 72 3.22 -4.64 4.90
CA ALA A 72 4.59 -4.82 4.44
C ALA A 72 5.63 -4.67 5.56
N PHE A 73 5.46 -3.72 6.48
CA PHE A 73 6.32 -3.61 7.66
C PHE A 73 6.23 -4.85 8.56
N GLU A 74 5.05 -5.42 8.72
CA GLU A 74 4.87 -6.64 9.49
C GLU A 74 5.50 -7.86 8.82
N ILE A 75 5.38 -7.99 7.50
CA ILE A 75 6.07 -9.03 6.73
C ILE A 75 7.58 -8.92 6.92
N LEU A 76 8.15 -7.71 6.92
CA LEU A 76 9.56 -7.48 7.19
C LEU A 76 9.98 -7.85 8.61
N ARG A 77 9.12 -7.74 9.62
CA ARG A 77 9.39 -8.23 10.98
C ARG A 77 9.41 -9.74 11.06
N CYS A 78 8.48 -10.40 10.35
CA CYS A 78 8.29 -11.84 10.45
C CYS A 78 9.20 -12.65 9.53
N ALA A 79 9.54 -12.11 8.34
CA ALA A 79 10.25 -12.83 7.29
C ALA A 79 11.14 -11.89 6.44
N PRO A 80 12.07 -11.11 7.05
CA PRO A 80 12.87 -10.13 6.33
C PRO A 80 13.73 -10.75 5.22
N GLU A 81 14.17 -11.99 5.39
CA GLU A 81 15.00 -12.75 4.43
C GLU A 81 14.24 -13.06 3.13
N ARG A 82 12.91 -13.11 3.17
CA ARG A 82 12.06 -13.36 2.00
C ARG A 82 11.87 -12.11 1.14
N VAL A 83 12.11 -10.90 1.66
CA VAL A 83 11.86 -9.65 0.94
C VAL A 83 13.09 -9.24 0.16
N ALA A 84 13.06 -9.42 -1.16
CA ALA A 84 14.15 -9.09 -2.07
C ALA A 84 14.23 -7.59 -2.41
N ALA A 85 13.10 -6.89 -2.39
CA ALA A 85 12.96 -5.45 -2.60
C ALA A 85 11.64 -4.95 -1.98
N LEU A 86 11.59 -3.69 -1.59
CA LEU A 86 10.43 -3.07 -0.93
C LEU A 86 10.00 -1.78 -1.62
N ALA A 87 8.73 -1.67 -1.96
CA ALA A 87 8.09 -0.41 -2.32
C ALA A 87 7.04 -0.03 -1.27
N LEU A 88 7.13 1.18 -0.76
CA LEU A 88 6.17 1.79 0.17
C LEU A 88 5.48 2.95 -0.56
N VAL A 89 4.20 2.79 -0.86
CA VAL A 89 3.43 3.74 -1.67
C VAL A 89 2.38 4.41 -0.79
N ASP A 90 2.38 5.73 -0.71
CA ASP A 90 1.42 6.54 0.04
C ASP A 90 1.12 5.96 1.44
N THR A 91 2.16 5.66 2.21
CA THR A 91 2.05 4.98 3.51
C THR A 91 2.93 5.60 4.58
N SER A 92 2.73 5.19 5.83
CA SER A 92 3.41 5.72 7.01
C SER A 92 3.93 4.59 7.91
N ALA A 93 5.10 4.80 8.53
CA ALA A 93 5.59 3.92 9.58
C ALA A 93 5.04 4.27 10.98
N ARG A 94 4.25 5.34 11.10
CA ARG A 94 3.70 5.82 12.38
C ARG A 94 2.52 4.96 12.84
N PRO A 95 2.29 4.79 14.15
CA PRO A 95 1.07 4.19 14.69
C PRO A 95 -0.13 5.10 14.42
N ASP A 96 -1.34 4.61 14.70
CA ASP A 96 -2.53 5.47 14.66
C ASP A 96 -2.51 6.47 15.81
N THR A 97 -3.03 7.69 15.58
CA THR A 97 -3.19 8.67 16.65
C THR A 97 -4.55 8.46 17.36
N PRO A 98 -4.73 8.94 18.60
CA PRO A 98 -6.04 8.90 19.26
C PRO A 98 -7.14 9.54 18.42
N GLU A 99 -6.88 10.68 17.80
CA GLU A 99 -7.84 11.43 16.97
C GLU A 99 -8.21 10.64 15.69
N ALA A 100 -7.21 10.03 15.03
CA ALA A 100 -7.44 9.19 13.85
C ALA A 100 -8.23 7.93 14.25
N THR A 101 -7.89 7.32 15.37
CA THR A 101 -8.61 6.15 15.92
C THR A 101 -10.08 6.48 16.19
N ASP A 102 -10.37 7.63 16.79
CA ASP A 102 -11.75 8.06 17.06
C ASP A 102 -12.51 8.36 15.76
N LEU A 103 -11.86 8.96 14.78
CA LEU A 103 -12.46 9.13 13.44
C LEU A 103 -12.77 7.77 12.79
N ARG A 104 -11.84 6.80 12.85
CA ARG A 104 -12.07 5.45 12.31
C ARG A 104 -13.24 4.75 12.99
N ARG A 105 -13.35 4.85 14.31
CA ARG A 105 -14.49 4.30 15.06
C ARG A 105 -15.82 4.93 14.65
N ARG A 106 -15.85 6.25 14.40
CA ARG A 106 -17.04 6.93 13.88
C ARG A 106 -17.41 6.44 12.47
N MET A 107 -16.40 6.28 11.59
CA MET A 107 -16.64 5.77 10.24
C MET A 107 -17.12 4.32 10.24
N MET A 108 -16.65 3.48 11.16
CA MET A 108 -17.14 2.11 11.33
C MET A 108 -18.62 2.10 11.74
N ARG A 109 -19.02 2.94 12.72
CA ARG A 109 -20.44 3.05 13.12
C ARG A 109 -21.32 3.59 11.99
N LEU A 110 -20.82 4.55 11.21
CA LEU A 110 -21.54 5.04 10.03
C LEU A 110 -21.69 3.92 8.98
N ALA A 111 -20.66 3.11 8.76
CA ALA A 111 -20.69 2.01 7.79
C ALA A 111 -21.76 0.94 8.13
N GLU A 112 -22.06 0.74 9.40
CA GLU A 112 -23.15 -0.17 9.85
C GLU A 112 -24.55 0.33 9.45
N GLN A 113 -24.72 1.64 9.27
CA GLN A 113 -25.98 2.29 8.93
C GLN A 113 -26.05 2.64 7.44
N ASP A 114 -24.98 3.22 6.91
CA ASP A 114 -24.89 3.71 5.53
C ASP A 114 -23.42 3.61 5.04
N PHE A 115 -23.08 2.47 4.48
CA PHE A 115 -21.76 2.25 3.93
C PHE A 115 -21.46 3.13 2.70
N ALA A 116 -22.50 3.46 1.91
CA ALA A 116 -22.35 4.33 0.76
C ALA A 116 -21.91 5.74 1.18
N ALA A 117 -22.50 6.28 2.27
CA ALA A 117 -22.08 7.57 2.82
C ALA A 117 -20.60 7.56 3.28
N VAL A 118 -20.10 6.43 3.80
CA VAL A 118 -18.66 6.28 4.14
C VAL A 118 -17.81 6.37 2.89
N VAL A 119 -18.16 5.64 1.83
CA VAL A 119 -17.43 5.64 0.56
C VAL A 119 -17.43 7.04 -0.06
N ASP A 120 -18.58 7.72 -0.03
CA ASP A 120 -18.72 9.09 -0.56
C ASP A 120 -17.89 10.10 0.22
N ALA A 121 -17.79 9.96 1.53
CA ALA A 121 -16.99 10.84 2.38
C ALA A 121 -15.47 10.60 2.23
N LEU A 122 -15.05 9.37 1.92
CA LEU A 122 -13.65 9.02 1.79
C LEU A 122 -13.09 9.30 0.39
N THR A 123 -13.86 9.02 -0.66
CA THR A 123 -13.40 9.11 -2.06
C THR A 123 -12.67 10.43 -2.39
N PRO A 124 -13.20 11.63 -2.07
CA PRO A 124 -12.53 12.88 -2.39
C PRO A 124 -11.25 13.11 -1.58
N LYS A 125 -11.06 12.43 -0.45
CA LYS A 125 -9.86 12.54 0.38
C LYS A 125 -8.74 11.61 -0.09
N LEU A 126 -9.09 10.58 -0.87
CA LEU A 126 -8.16 9.60 -1.42
C LEU A 126 -7.53 10.08 -2.73
N LEU A 127 -8.10 11.08 -3.38
CA LEU A 127 -7.72 11.49 -4.73
C LEU A 127 -7.26 12.95 -4.76
N HIS A 128 -6.34 13.23 -5.65
CA HIS A 128 -6.06 14.61 -6.06
C HIS A 128 -7.36 15.28 -6.56
N PRO A 129 -7.62 16.59 -6.29
CA PRO A 129 -8.87 17.25 -6.69
C PRO A 129 -9.24 17.08 -8.17
N ALA A 130 -8.27 17.13 -9.08
CA ALA A 130 -8.51 16.92 -10.51
C ALA A 130 -8.99 15.48 -10.82
N HIS A 131 -8.48 14.49 -10.09
CA HIS A 131 -8.86 13.08 -10.27
C HIS A 131 -10.17 12.74 -9.54
N ALA A 132 -10.48 13.42 -8.45
CA ALA A 132 -11.79 13.35 -7.80
C ALA A 132 -12.93 13.86 -8.70
N ALA A 133 -12.60 14.65 -9.72
CA ALA A 133 -13.53 15.09 -10.77
C ALA A 133 -13.59 14.16 -11.99
N ASP A 134 -12.69 13.16 -12.10
CA ASP A 134 -12.70 12.18 -13.19
C ASP A 134 -13.66 11.01 -12.87
N PRO A 135 -14.79 10.88 -13.60
CA PRO A 135 -15.76 9.83 -13.32
C PRO A 135 -15.21 8.40 -13.52
N ARG A 136 -14.14 8.21 -14.30
CA ARG A 136 -13.51 6.89 -14.50
C ARG A 136 -12.75 6.49 -13.24
N ILE A 137 -11.94 7.38 -12.68
CA ILE A 137 -11.17 7.13 -11.46
C ILE A 137 -12.11 6.92 -10.27
N VAL A 138 -13.11 7.80 -10.11
CA VAL A 138 -14.13 7.68 -9.06
C VAL A 138 -14.88 6.35 -9.15
N ARG A 139 -15.21 5.88 -10.36
CA ARG A 139 -15.87 4.58 -10.56
C ARG A 139 -14.99 3.41 -10.11
N ILE A 140 -13.70 3.45 -10.39
CA ILE A 140 -12.72 2.42 -9.92
C ILE A 140 -12.72 2.39 -8.40
N VAL A 141 -12.51 3.53 -7.74
CA VAL A 141 -12.45 3.63 -6.27
C VAL A 141 -13.73 3.13 -5.61
N ARG A 142 -14.89 3.58 -6.09
CA ARG A 142 -16.19 3.12 -5.57
C ARG A 142 -16.45 1.64 -5.86
N GLY A 143 -16.02 1.16 -7.03
CA GLY A 143 -16.13 -0.25 -7.42
C GLY A 143 -15.35 -1.16 -6.48
N MET A 144 -14.11 -0.83 -6.16
CA MET A 144 -13.29 -1.55 -5.18
C MET A 144 -13.96 -1.54 -3.81
N ALA A 145 -14.39 -0.36 -3.33
CA ALA A 145 -15.05 -0.24 -2.03
C ALA A 145 -16.33 -1.09 -1.93
N ALA A 146 -17.13 -1.13 -3.00
CA ALA A 146 -18.34 -1.94 -3.06
C ALA A 146 -18.05 -3.45 -2.99
N ARG A 147 -16.98 -3.92 -3.67
CA ARG A 147 -16.58 -5.35 -3.63
C ARG A 147 -15.96 -5.75 -2.28
N VAL A 148 -15.19 -4.85 -1.67
CA VAL A 148 -14.64 -5.06 -0.31
C VAL A 148 -15.75 -5.13 0.73
N GLY A 149 -16.70 -4.22 0.67
CA GLY A 149 -17.89 -4.21 1.52
C GLY A 149 -17.67 -3.76 2.97
N PRO A 150 -18.77 -3.54 3.72
CA PRO A 150 -18.72 -2.95 5.06
C PRO A 150 -18.06 -3.86 6.12
N GLU A 151 -18.22 -5.18 6.03
CA GLU A 151 -17.65 -6.12 7.00
C GLU A 151 -16.12 -6.16 6.90
N ALA A 152 -15.57 -6.21 5.67
CA ALA A 152 -14.13 -6.16 5.46
C ALA A 152 -13.57 -4.78 5.80
N PHE A 153 -14.28 -3.70 5.48
CA PHE A 153 -13.94 -2.34 5.93
C PHE A 153 -13.77 -2.28 7.45
N ALA A 154 -14.72 -2.84 8.20
CA ALA A 154 -14.65 -2.85 9.66
C ALA A 154 -13.44 -3.66 10.17
N ARG A 155 -13.12 -4.81 9.56
CA ARG A 155 -11.91 -5.56 9.88
C ARG A 155 -10.65 -4.77 9.58
N GLN A 156 -10.54 -4.18 8.40
CA GLN A 156 -9.40 -3.36 7.98
C GLN A 156 -9.20 -2.15 8.89
N GLN A 157 -10.27 -1.46 9.30
CA GLN A 157 -10.18 -0.34 10.24
C GLN A 157 -9.64 -0.79 11.61
N ARG A 158 -10.09 -1.94 12.15
CA ARG A 158 -9.53 -2.50 13.39
C ARG A 158 -8.05 -2.82 13.23
N ALA A 159 -7.63 -3.40 12.11
CA ALA A 159 -6.24 -3.68 11.82
C ALA A 159 -5.39 -2.41 11.80
N ILE A 160 -5.89 -1.33 11.18
CA ILE A 160 -5.19 -0.04 11.12
C ILE A 160 -5.08 0.61 12.51
N ILE A 161 -6.15 0.57 13.31
CA ILE A 161 -6.15 1.10 14.68
C ILE A 161 -5.09 0.40 15.55
N GLY A 162 -4.98 -0.92 15.42
CA GLY A 162 -4.05 -1.74 16.18
C GLY A 162 -2.65 -1.87 15.59
N ARG A 163 -2.30 -1.12 14.53
CA ARG A 163 -0.98 -1.23 13.92
C ARG A 163 0.13 -0.77 14.86
N PRO A 164 1.26 -1.48 14.90
CA PRO A 164 2.40 -1.05 15.70
C PRO A 164 3.10 0.18 15.11
N ASP A 165 3.88 0.87 15.93
CA ASP A 165 4.86 1.84 15.46
C ASP A 165 6.02 1.09 14.77
N SER A 166 6.16 1.30 13.46
CA SER A 166 7.21 0.67 12.66
C SER A 166 8.47 1.53 12.50
N ARG A 167 8.49 2.75 13.03
CA ARG A 167 9.65 3.66 12.93
C ARG A 167 10.93 3.08 13.55
N PRO A 168 10.89 2.34 14.68
CA PRO A 168 12.09 1.71 15.24
C PRO A 168 12.73 0.66 14.32
N ASP A 169 11.93 0.03 13.45
CA ASP A 169 12.38 -1.08 12.60
C ASP A 169 12.99 -0.63 11.27
N LEU A 170 12.76 0.63 10.86
CA LEU A 170 13.14 1.15 9.55
C LEU A 170 14.65 1.04 9.28
N ALA A 171 15.48 1.31 10.29
CA ALA A 171 16.94 1.22 10.18
C ALA A 171 17.47 -0.23 9.99
N ALA A 172 16.63 -1.24 10.25
CA ALA A 172 16.98 -2.64 10.06
C ALA A 172 16.68 -3.16 8.64
N ILE A 173 15.94 -2.42 7.82
CA ILE A 173 15.61 -2.80 6.44
C ILE A 173 16.89 -2.79 5.59
N ARG A 174 17.21 -3.91 4.93
CA ARG A 174 18.45 -4.10 4.15
C ARG A 174 18.22 -4.27 2.66
N CYS A 175 17.01 -4.62 2.25
CA CYS A 175 16.70 -4.76 0.83
C CYS A 175 16.61 -3.40 0.13
N PRO A 176 16.88 -3.32 -1.18
CA PRO A 176 16.59 -2.14 -1.97
C PRO A 176 15.17 -1.64 -1.72
N THR A 177 15.03 -0.37 -1.35
CA THR A 177 13.73 0.23 -0.99
C THR A 177 13.46 1.47 -1.83
N THR A 178 12.21 1.64 -2.24
CA THR A 178 11.69 2.87 -2.85
C THR A 178 10.42 3.29 -2.10
N VAL A 179 10.39 4.52 -1.63
CA VAL A 179 9.20 5.19 -1.09
C VAL A 179 8.60 6.03 -2.21
N VAL A 180 7.34 5.80 -2.55
CA VAL A 180 6.59 6.57 -3.57
C VAL A 180 5.50 7.36 -2.86
N ALA A 181 5.38 8.62 -3.19
CA ALA A 181 4.48 9.56 -2.54
C ALA A 181 3.76 10.45 -3.56
N GLY A 182 2.44 10.53 -3.48
CA GLY A 182 1.70 11.62 -4.10
C GLY A 182 2.01 12.93 -3.38
N ARG A 183 2.37 13.98 -4.13
CA ARG A 183 2.70 15.29 -3.52
C ARG A 183 1.51 15.89 -2.80
N GLU A 184 0.32 15.69 -3.33
CA GLU A 184 -0.93 16.22 -2.83
C GLU A 184 -1.76 15.16 -2.06
N ASP A 185 -1.07 14.16 -1.49
CA ASP A 185 -1.71 13.18 -0.60
C ASP A 185 -2.24 13.88 0.66
N ALA A 186 -3.56 14.01 0.75
CA ALA A 186 -4.23 14.69 1.85
C ALA A 186 -4.25 13.88 3.16
N LEU A 187 -3.91 12.58 3.11
CA LEU A 187 -3.89 11.69 4.27
C LEU A 187 -2.49 11.53 4.84
N MET A 188 -1.49 11.54 3.97
CA MET A 188 -0.08 11.32 4.31
C MET A 188 0.75 12.44 3.69
N GLY A 189 0.97 13.52 4.43
CA GLY A 189 1.77 14.65 3.94
C GLY A 189 3.20 14.26 3.53
N PRO A 190 3.86 15.05 2.69
CA PRO A 190 5.17 14.74 2.14
C PRO A 190 6.25 14.52 3.21
N GLU A 191 6.09 15.15 4.39
CA GLU A 191 6.99 14.99 5.53
C GLU A 191 6.96 13.56 6.12
N ILE A 192 5.83 12.86 6.04
CA ILE A 192 5.68 11.47 6.50
C ILE A 192 6.48 10.52 5.60
N HIS A 193 6.39 10.72 4.32
CA HIS A 193 7.14 9.93 3.33
C HIS A 193 8.65 10.20 3.42
N ALA A 194 9.03 11.48 3.57
CA ALA A 194 10.42 11.88 3.78
C ALA A 194 11.01 11.30 5.08
N GLU A 195 10.23 11.31 6.19
CA GLU A 195 10.63 10.64 7.43
C GLU A 195 10.89 9.15 7.21
N THR A 196 9.97 8.46 6.54
CA THR A 196 10.11 7.02 6.27
C THR A 196 11.35 6.73 5.42
N ALA A 197 11.52 7.47 4.31
CA ALA A 197 12.66 7.28 3.40
C ALA A 197 14.00 7.57 4.09
N SER A 198 14.09 8.65 4.89
CA SER A 198 15.33 9.04 5.56
C SER A 198 15.82 8.04 6.61
N ARG A 199 14.92 7.22 7.17
CA ARG A 199 15.24 6.23 8.19
C ARG A 199 15.59 4.86 7.63
N ILE A 200 15.34 4.60 6.34
CA ILE A 200 15.67 3.33 5.67
C ILE A 200 16.98 3.51 4.91
N PRO A 201 18.04 2.74 5.25
CA PRO A 201 19.33 2.87 4.58
C PRO A 201 19.25 2.67 3.07
N GLY A 202 19.68 3.64 2.29
CA GLY A 202 19.70 3.58 0.82
C GLY A 202 18.32 3.61 0.14
N ALA A 203 17.27 4.00 0.85
CA ALA A 203 15.96 4.19 0.24
C ALA A 203 15.94 5.35 -0.75
N GLU A 204 15.25 5.15 -1.88
CA GLU A 204 14.92 6.18 -2.86
C GLU A 204 13.55 6.77 -2.52
N LEU A 205 13.42 8.10 -2.49
CA LEU A 205 12.13 8.79 -2.41
C LEU A 205 11.73 9.29 -3.80
N VAL A 206 10.56 8.88 -4.25
CA VAL A 206 9.94 9.33 -5.50
C VAL A 206 8.67 10.09 -5.18
N THR A 207 8.67 11.39 -5.39
CA THR A 207 7.48 12.23 -5.22
C THR A 207 6.85 12.48 -6.59
N ILE A 208 5.54 12.26 -6.69
CA ILE A 208 4.78 12.37 -7.94
C ILE A 208 3.84 13.59 -7.84
N ASP A 209 4.01 14.54 -8.75
CA ASP A 209 3.20 15.77 -8.79
C ASP A 209 1.80 15.52 -9.36
N GLY A 210 0.82 16.29 -8.91
CA GLY A 210 -0.58 16.15 -9.32
C GLY A 210 -1.17 14.79 -8.93
N CYS A 211 -0.82 14.28 -7.76
CA CYS A 211 -1.13 12.94 -7.29
C CYS A 211 -1.56 12.96 -5.82
N GLY A 212 -2.70 12.37 -5.53
CA GLY A 212 -3.22 12.17 -4.18
C GLY A 212 -2.73 10.86 -3.55
N HIS A 213 -3.59 10.23 -2.76
CA HIS A 213 -3.27 9.04 -1.95
C HIS A 213 -3.30 7.71 -2.71
N LEU A 214 -3.93 7.65 -3.87
CA LEU A 214 -4.02 6.42 -4.68
C LEU A 214 -3.11 6.49 -5.91
N ALA A 215 -1.81 6.72 -5.69
CA ALA A 215 -0.84 6.95 -6.75
C ALA A 215 -0.84 5.87 -7.83
N SER A 216 -1.07 4.61 -7.47
CA SER A 216 -1.12 3.48 -8.41
C SER A 216 -2.23 3.60 -9.47
N ILE A 217 -3.33 4.32 -9.15
CA ILE A 217 -4.45 4.60 -10.07
C ILE A 217 -4.32 5.99 -10.69
N GLU A 218 -3.89 6.96 -9.89
CA GLU A 218 -3.84 8.37 -10.31
C GLU A 218 -2.69 8.67 -11.28
N ARG A 219 -1.56 8.00 -11.08
CA ARG A 219 -0.32 8.14 -11.85
C ARG A 219 0.31 6.79 -12.15
N PRO A 220 -0.41 5.90 -12.88
CA PRO A 220 0.00 4.51 -13.05
C PRO A 220 1.34 4.35 -13.76
N ALA A 221 1.66 5.21 -14.73
CA ALA A 221 2.91 5.15 -15.47
C ALA A 221 4.12 5.43 -14.58
N GLU A 222 4.03 6.47 -13.73
CA GLU A 222 5.07 6.90 -12.80
C GLU A 222 5.33 5.85 -11.72
N VAL A 223 4.25 5.27 -11.14
CA VAL A 223 4.37 4.19 -10.15
C VAL A 223 4.96 2.94 -10.79
N THR A 224 4.49 2.54 -11.97
CA THR A 224 5.05 1.40 -12.71
C THR A 224 6.54 1.60 -13.01
N ALA A 225 6.94 2.81 -13.41
CA ALA A 225 8.35 3.14 -13.66
C ALA A 225 9.20 3.06 -12.38
N ALA A 226 8.69 3.54 -11.24
CA ALA A 226 9.36 3.45 -9.94
C ALA A 226 9.55 1.98 -9.51
N LEU A 227 8.51 1.16 -9.60
CA LEU A 227 8.58 -0.27 -9.31
C LEU A 227 9.54 -1.01 -10.26
N ARG A 228 9.54 -0.68 -11.53
CA ARG A 228 10.47 -1.26 -12.51
C ARG A 228 11.94 -0.94 -12.19
N ARG A 229 12.25 0.29 -11.76
CA ARG A 229 13.60 0.67 -11.29
C ARG A 229 13.99 -0.12 -10.05
N LEU A 230 13.08 -0.22 -9.08
CA LEU A 230 13.30 -1.01 -7.86
C LEU A 230 13.62 -2.47 -8.16
N LEU A 231 12.83 -3.13 -9.03
CA LEU A 231 13.04 -4.53 -9.43
C LEU A 231 14.41 -4.74 -10.10
N ARG A 232 14.86 -3.79 -10.92
CA ARG A 232 16.23 -3.85 -11.49
C ARG A 232 17.30 -3.78 -10.41
N ARG A 233 17.17 -2.91 -9.41
CA ARG A 233 18.10 -2.83 -8.27
C ARG A 233 18.16 -4.15 -7.51
N ALA A 234 17.01 -4.82 -7.32
CA ALA A 234 16.95 -6.13 -6.64
C ALA A 234 17.67 -7.25 -7.39
N THR A 235 17.68 -7.19 -8.73
CA THR A 235 18.31 -8.22 -9.58
C THR A 235 19.77 -7.92 -9.91
N SER A 236 20.23 -6.68 -9.73
CA SER A 236 21.59 -6.22 -10.02
C SER A 236 22.49 -6.15 -8.79
N GLY A 237 22.01 -6.53 -7.60
CA GLY A 237 22.78 -6.53 -6.35
C GLY A 237 23.94 -7.55 -6.37
N PRO A 238 24.95 -7.39 -5.49
CA PRO A 238 26.11 -8.27 -5.48
C PRO A 238 25.68 -9.74 -5.34
N ARG A 239 26.20 -10.56 -6.25
CA ARG A 239 26.08 -12.03 -6.20
C ARG A 239 26.84 -12.58 -5.01
#